data_87cecc899fce88399b5385847642ca7b
#
_entry.id   87cecc899fce88399b5385847642ca7b
#
_cell.length_a   1.000
_cell.length_b   1.000
_cell.length_c   1.000
_cell.angle_alpha   90.00
_cell.angle_beta   90.00
_cell.angle_gamma   90.00
#
_symmetry.space_group_name_H-M   'P 1'
#
loop_
_entity.id
_entity.type
_entity.pdbx_description
1 polymer ?
#
loop_
_entity_poly.entity_id
_entity_poly.type
_entity_poly.pdbx_seq_one_letter_code
_entity_poly.pdbx_strand_id
1 'polypeptide(L)'
;MRTNMPVTTNEYLLQDGQSILSTTDLQGKITYINQDFIEVSGFTEEELIGAPHNLVRHPDMPSEAFADMWATLKAGLPWTGMVKNRRKNGDYYWVLANATPMRQNGSVVGYMSVRVKPTRQQVEQASRIYASLRENKRHGLKLYRGEILKTDLISRIRRAMQMTLKTRVTVTTIAIILAMIVVMAAALSGLGIGFVIGGALVAIVAAVGLAMSLSASVIKPLREATDIANSLASGDLSHKFSASKTDETGMLLRALNQMNVNIVAMISDIRTNMQRINIGVSEIAKGNNDLSARTESQASSLEETASSMEELASTVKQNADNARQANQLVISASSVAARGGEVIGEARDRMRLISESANKISDIIGVIDGIAFQTNILALNAAVEAARAGEQGRGFAVVAAEVRNLAHRSAAAAKEIKGLISDSVERVEAGVVFVDQAGTTMTEIVSSVRSVTDIMAEISAASTEQSSGIDQVNHAVNDMDEVTQRNAALVEESAAAAEALKRDVLQLERAVSVFKLGNGRDVALEQQQPVVQAKVSAPVSSRAAVEVKPSASATSSPAANDAKIKTKETATQAAPASKSALPRKVIGPDLSSDEWEEF
;
A
#
# COMPACT_ATOMS: atom_id res chain seq x y z
N MET A 1 -14.70 -45.69 0.34
CA MET A 1 -14.82 -44.51 -0.57
C MET A 1 -14.91 -43.24 0.26
N ARG A 2 -14.12 -42.22 -0.02
CA ARG A 2 -14.18 -40.94 0.71
C ARG A 2 -15.53 -40.26 0.46
N THR A 3 -16.26 -39.92 1.52
CA THR A 3 -17.54 -39.21 1.47
C THR A 3 -17.27 -37.74 1.82
N ASN A 4 -17.31 -36.88 0.82
CA ASN A 4 -17.08 -35.44 1.02
C ASN A 4 -18.39 -34.75 1.44
N MET A 5 -18.33 -34.04 2.57
CA MET A 5 -19.44 -33.26 3.11
C MET A 5 -19.01 -31.80 3.29
N PRO A 6 -19.92 -30.81 3.37
CA PRO A 6 -21.35 -30.92 3.19
C PRO A 6 -21.77 -31.12 1.71
N VAL A 7 -23.01 -31.53 1.46
CA VAL A 7 -23.63 -31.51 0.15
C VAL A 7 -24.98 -30.81 0.22
N THR A 8 -25.32 -30.05 -0.81
CA THR A 8 -26.61 -29.37 -0.96
C THR A 8 -27.35 -29.88 -2.18
N THR A 9 -28.58 -29.44 -2.36
CA THR A 9 -29.38 -29.71 -3.55
C THR A 9 -29.22 -28.67 -4.65
N ASN A 10 -28.38 -27.66 -4.44
CA ASN A 10 -28.17 -26.56 -5.38
C ASN A 10 -27.19 -26.94 -6.48
N GLU A 11 -27.59 -26.76 -7.74
CA GLU A 11 -26.73 -27.00 -8.89
C GLU A 11 -26.05 -25.71 -9.31
N TYR A 12 -24.72 -25.72 -9.40
CA TYR A 12 -23.94 -24.68 -10.06
C TYR A 12 -23.84 -25.00 -11.56
N LEU A 13 -24.32 -24.10 -12.40
CA LEU A 13 -24.27 -24.25 -13.85
C LEU A 13 -23.02 -23.65 -14.42
N LEU A 14 -22.19 -24.43 -15.14
CA LEU A 14 -21.07 -23.91 -15.88
C LEU A 14 -21.55 -22.91 -16.94
N GLN A 15 -20.81 -21.83 -17.11
CA GLN A 15 -21.04 -20.88 -18.19
C GLN A 15 -20.65 -21.48 -19.55
N ASP A 16 -21.20 -20.94 -20.62
CA ASP A 16 -20.80 -21.35 -21.98
C ASP A 16 -19.33 -20.96 -22.20
N GLY A 17 -18.53 -21.93 -22.66
CA GLY A 17 -17.11 -21.77 -22.89
C GLY A 17 -16.21 -21.95 -21.66
N GLN A 18 -16.74 -22.08 -20.43
CA GLN A 18 -15.91 -22.51 -19.29
C GLN A 18 -15.39 -23.93 -19.49
N SER A 19 -14.09 -24.12 -19.28
CA SER A 19 -13.46 -25.43 -19.34
C SER A 19 -12.53 -25.63 -18.14
N ILE A 20 -12.86 -26.61 -17.31
CA ILE A 20 -12.07 -26.94 -16.12
C ILE A 20 -10.91 -27.84 -16.54
N LEU A 21 -9.69 -27.33 -16.47
CA LEU A 21 -8.46 -28.08 -16.75
C LEU A 21 -7.74 -28.43 -15.46
N SER A 22 -7.33 -29.69 -15.34
CA SER A 22 -6.39 -30.11 -14.29
C SER A 22 -5.45 -31.18 -14.79
N THR A 23 -4.24 -31.21 -14.21
CA THR A 23 -3.35 -32.36 -14.31
C THR A 23 -3.13 -32.99 -12.95
N THR A 24 -2.81 -34.28 -12.95
CA THR A 24 -2.46 -35.04 -11.73
C THR A 24 -1.23 -35.88 -11.97
N ASP A 25 -0.57 -36.25 -10.89
CA ASP A 25 0.45 -37.29 -10.91
C ASP A 25 -0.17 -38.69 -11.08
N LEU A 26 0.66 -39.73 -11.04
CA LEU A 26 0.22 -41.12 -11.11
C LEU A 26 -0.65 -41.55 -9.93
N GLN A 27 -0.51 -40.87 -8.79
CA GLN A 27 -1.27 -41.09 -7.56
C GLN A 27 -2.58 -40.31 -7.53
N GLY A 28 -2.88 -39.53 -8.56
CA GLY A 28 -4.10 -38.72 -8.63
C GLY A 28 -4.04 -37.44 -7.78
N LYS A 29 -2.85 -37.00 -7.32
CA LYS A 29 -2.67 -35.69 -6.70
C LYS A 29 -2.61 -34.62 -7.77
N ILE A 30 -3.28 -33.51 -7.54
CA ILE A 30 -3.39 -32.39 -8.47
C ILE A 30 -2.05 -31.67 -8.58
N THR A 31 -1.52 -31.55 -9.79
CA THR A 31 -0.24 -30.87 -10.09
C THR A 31 -0.42 -29.55 -10.83
N TYR A 32 -1.56 -29.34 -11.48
CA TYR A 32 -1.92 -28.10 -12.16
C TYR A 32 -3.45 -27.95 -12.24
N ILE A 33 -3.92 -26.71 -12.14
CA ILE A 33 -5.31 -26.31 -12.34
C ILE A 33 -5.35 -24.99 -13.08
N ASN A 34 -6.44 -24.76 -13.83
CA ASN A 34 -6.71 -23.45 -14.39
C ASN A 34 -7.66 -22.64 -13.51
N GLN A 35 -7.83 -21.37 -13.85
CA GLN A 35 -8.67 -20.44 -13.09
C GLN A 35 -10.14 -20.89 -13.03
N ASP A 36 -10.69 -21.46 -14.14
CA ASP A 36 -12.04 -21.98 -14.16
C ASP A 36 -12.25 -23.09 -13.09
N PHE A 37 -11.20 -23.88 -12.79
CA PHE A 37 -11.32 -24.89 -11.74
C PHE A 37 -11.47 -24.26 -10.34
N ILE A 38 -10.71 -23.20 -10.05
CA ILE A 38 -10.80 -22.46 -8.78
C ILE A 38 -12.23 -21.89 -8.64
N GLU A 39 -12.70 -21.17 -9.64
CA GLU A 39 -14.02 -20.51 -9.64
C GLU A 39 -15.18 -21.51 -9.50
N VAL A 40 -15.16 -22.56 -10.33
CA VAL A 40 -16.25 -23.54 -10.35
C VAL A 40 -16.23 -24.42 -9.11
N SER A 41 -15.08 -24.81 -8.59
CA SER A 41 -15.00 -25.65 -7.39
C SER A 41 -15.18 -24.87 -6.09
N GLY A 42 -14.80 -23.56 -6.09
CA GLY A 42 -14.83 -22.69 -4.91
C GLY A 42 -13.73 -22.99 -3.89
N PHE A 43 -12.73 -23.81 -4.25
CA PHE A 43 -11.51 -24.04 -3.48
C PHE A 43 -10.43 -23.05 -3.94
N THR A 44 -9.46 -22.73 -3.05
CA THR A 44 -8.30 -21.93 -3.44
C THR A 44 -7.26 -22.81 -4.14
N GLU A 45 -6.29 -22.18 -4.81
CA GLU A 45 -5.19 -22.89 -5.46
C GLU A 45 -4.38 -23.73 -4.46
N GLU A 46 -4.09 -23.15 -3.29
CA GLU A 46 -3.33 -23.80 -2.23
C GLU A 46 -4.06 -25.04 -1.65
N GLU A 47 -5.40 -25.02 -1.67
CA GLU A 47 -6.20 -26.15 -1.22
C GLU A 47 -6.28 -27.28 -2.26
N LEU A 48 -6.10 -26.95 -3.54
CA LEU A 48 -6.21 -27.89 -4.65
C LEU A 48 -4.88 -28.49 -5.05
N ILE A 49 -3.80 -27.72 -5.14
CA ILE A 49 -2.48 -28.22 -5.54
C ILE A 49 -1.94 -29.18 -4.49
N GLY A 50 -1.50 -30.35 -4.94
CA GLY A 50 -1.03 -31.44 -4.06
C GLY A 50 -2.14 -32.23 -3.38
N ALA A 51 -3.39 -31.77 -3.42
CA ALA A 51 -4.52 -32.52 -2.88
C ALA A 51 -4.95 -33.66 -3.84
N PRO A 52 -5.47 -34.78 -3.30
CA PRO A 52 -6.02 -35.84 -4.16
C PRO A 52 -7.27 -35.32 -4.88
N HIS A 53 -7.38 -35.63 -6.17
CA HIS A 53 -8.44 -35.13 -7.04
C HIS A 53 -9.86 -35.52 -6.56
N ASN A 54 -9.98 -36.56 -5.74
CA ASN A 54 -11.26 -36.98 -5.15
C ASN A 54 -11.82 -35.95 -4.14
N LEU A 55 -11.12 -34.85 -3.82
CA LEU A 55 -11.59 -33.75 -2.98
C LEU A 55 -12.89 -33.13 -3.52
N VAL A 56 -13.00 -32.99 -4.83
CA VAL A 56 -14.17 -32.41 -5.50
C VAL A 56 -15.26 -33.46 -5.85
N ARG A 57 -15.07 -34.71 -5.46
CA ARG A 57 -16.01 -35.78 -5.79
C ARG A 57 -17.32 -35.62 -5.03
N HIS A 58 -18.45 -35.74 -5.75
CA HIS A 58 -19.76 -35.78 -5.13
C HIS A 58 -20.12 -37.22 -4.65
N PRO A 59 -20.70 -37.40 -3.46
CA PRO A 59 -21.06 -38.73 -2.94
C PRO A 59 -22.02 -39.52 -3.81
N ASP A 60 -22.87 -38.85 -4.61
CA ASP A 60 -23.81 -39.48 -5.52
C ASP A 60 -23.15 -40.19 -6.72
N MET A 61 -21.86 -40.01 -6.94
CA MET A 61 -21.18 -40.71 -8.03
C MET A 61 -20.99 -42.18 -7.69
N PRO A 62 -21.43 -43.10 -8.58
CA PRO A 62 -21.25 -44.53 -8.36
C PRO A 62 -19.77 -44.92 -8.43
N SER A 63 -19.36 -45.88 -7.61
CA SER A 63 -18.00 -46.41 -7.59
C SER A 63 -17.57 -46.99 -8.93
N GLU A 64 -18.51 -47.61 -9.63
CA GLU A 64 -18.31 -48.24 -10.94
C GLU A 64 -17.83 -47.22 -12.01
N ALA A 65 -18.28 -45.97 -11.92
CA ALA A 65 -17.84 -44.93 -12.87
C ALA A 65 -16.34 -44.60 -12.72
N PHE A 66 -15.87 -44.52 -11.49
CA PHE A 66 -14.43 -44.29 -11.23
C PHE A 66 -13.59 -45.55 -11.48
N ALA A 67 -14.09 -46.73 -11.15
CA ALA A 67 -13.43 -47.99 -11.48
C ALA A 67 -13.23 -48.14 -13.00
N ASP A 68 -14.22 -47.82 -13.81
CA ASP A 68 -14.12 -47.82 -15.26
C ASP A 68 -13.15 -46.77 -15.78
N MET A 69 -13.18 -45.55 -15.18
CA MET A 69 -12.24 -44.49 -15.52
C MET A 69 -10.80 -44.91 -15.27
N TRP A 70 -10.49 -45.38 -14.09
CA TRP A 70 -9.12 -45.78 -13.72
C TRP A 70 -8.64 -47.01 -14.51
N ALA A 71 -9.49 -47.98 -14.74
CA ALA A 71 -9.16 -49.14 -15.60
C ALA A 71 -8.80 -48.69 -17.02
N THR A 72 -9.53 -47.72 -17.57
CA THR A 72 -9.29 -47.18 -18.91
C THR A 72 -7.99 -46.38 -18.96
N LEU A 73 -7.77 -45.51 -17.99
CA LEU A 73 -6.57 -44.65 -17.93
C LEU A 73 -5.29 -45.47 -17.69
N LYS A 74 -5.33 -46.49 -16.80
CA LYS A 74 -4.22 -47.43 -16.58
C LYS A 74 -3.91 -48.26 -17.81
N ALA A 75 -4.91 -48.58 -18.65
CA ALA A 75 -4.69 -49.18 -19.95
C ALA A 75 -4.06 -48.25 -20.99
N GLY A 76 -3.75 -47.02 -20.60
CA GLY A 76 -3.16 -46.01 -21.49
C GLY A 76 -4.13 -45.40 -22.50
N LEU A 77 -5.44 -45.50 -22.24
CA LEU A 77 -6.49 -45.04 -23.14
C LEU A 77 -7.22 -43.82 -22.55
N PRO A 78 -7.72 -42.90 -23.40
CA PRO A 78 -8.54 -41.78 -22.96
C PRO A 78 -9.91 -42.28 -22.48
N TRP A 79 -10.44 -41.59 -21.48
CA TRP A 79 -11.76 -41.82 -20.91
C TRP A 79 -12.64 -40.59 -21.03
N THR A 80 -13.89 -40.73 -21.45
CA THR A 80 -14.86 -39.63 -21.50
C THR A 80 -16.15 -40.05 -20.83
N GLY A 81 -16.61 -39.30 -19.82
CA GLY A 81 -17.82 -39.63 -19.10
C GLY A 81 -18.41 -38.48 -18.30
N MET A 82 -19.67 -38.69 -17.90
CA MET A 82 -20.38 -37.74 -17.04
C MET A 82 -19.87 -37.82 -15.60
N VAL A 83 -19.57 -36.70 -14.98
CA VAL A 83 -19.13 -36.62 -13.59
C VAL A 83 -19.92 -35.57 -12.83
N LYS A 84 -20.44 -35.95 -11.67
CA LYS A 84 -21.02 -35.01 -10.70
C LYS A 84 -19.95 -34.65 -9.66
N ASN A 85 -19.57 -33.39 -9.57
CA ASN A 85 -18.62 -32.89 -8.62
C ASN A 85 -19.29 -32.04 -7.54
N ARG A 86 -18.59 -31.82 -6.43
CA ARG A 86 -19.00 -31.01 -5.28
C ARG A 86 -18.14 -29.75 -5.19
N ARG A 87 -18.76 -28.63 -4.94
CA ARG A 87 -18.10 -27.36 -4.57
C ARG A 87 -17.72 -27.35 -3.07
N LYS A 88 -16.82 -26.47 -2.70
CA LYS A 88 -16.41 -26.29 -1.29
C LYS A 88 -17.59 -26.00 -0.35
N ASN A 89 -18.57 -25.20 -0.79
CA ASN A 89 -19.78 -24.87 -0.03
C ASN A 89 -20.82 -26.00 0.02
N GLY A 90 -20.60 -27.12 -0.71
CA GLY A 90 -21.51 -28.25 -0.77
C GLY A 90 -22.41 -28.30 -2.00
N ASP A 91 -22.52 -27.24 -2.79
CA ASP A 91 -23.24 -27.26 -4.06
C ASP A 91 -22.62 -28.25 -5.03
N TYR A 92 -23.35 -28.66 -6.05
CA TYR A 92 -22.83 -29.60 -7.03
C TYR A 92 -22.82 -29.03 -8.45
N TYR A 93 -21.97 -29.60 -9.29
CA TYR A 93 -21.94 -29.29 -10.71
C TYR A 93 -21.70 -30.55 -11.55
N TRP A 94 -22.30 -30.59 -12.72
CA TRP A 94 -22.13 -31.66 -13.69
C TRP A 94 -21.12 -31.23 -14.76
N VAL A 95 -20.26 -32.16 -15.14
CA VAL A 95 -19.28 -31.98 -16.21
C VAL A 95 -19.26 -33.22 -17.13
N LEU A 96 -18.98 -32.98 -18.40
CA LEU A 96 -18.48 -34.01 -19.29
C LEU A 96 -16.97 -34.02 -19.17
N ALA A 97 -16.41 -35.00 -18.48
CA ALA A 97 -15.00 -35.11 -18.19
C ALA A 97 -14.30 -35.91 -19.28
N ASN A 98 -13.21 -35.33 -19.84
CA ASN A 98 -12.32 -35.95 -20.79
C ASN A 98 -10.97 -36.13 -20.09
N ALA A 99 -10.66 -37.35 -19.70
CA ALA A 99 -9.41 -37.69 -18.99
C ALA A 99 -8.46 -38.46 -19.92
N THR A 100 -7.18 -38.03 -19.95
CA THR A 100 -6.18 -38.59 -20.86
C THR A 100 -4.88 -38.86 -20.10
N PRO A 101 -4.23 -40.03 -20.28
CA PRO A 101 -2.89 -40.25 -19.75
C PRO A 101 -1.86 -39.36 -20.42
N MET A 102 -1.09 -38.63 -19.62
CA MET A 102 0.07 -37.87 -20.11
C MET A 102 1.28 -38.80 -20.24
N ARG A 103 1.94 -38.76 -21.40
CA ARG A 103 3.09 -39.62 -21.67
C ARG A 103 4.36 -38.80 -21.87
N GLN A 104 5.43 -39.26 -21.27
CA GLN A 104 6.78 -38.73 -21.49
C GLN A 104 7.71 -39.92 -21.79
N ASN A 105 8.42 -39.86 -22.92
CA ASN A 105 9.27 -40.92 -23.38
C ASN A 105 8.59 -42.34 -23.41
N GLY A 106 7.31 -42.36 -23.83
CA GLY A 106 6.50 -43.58 -23.93
C GLY A 106 5.85 -44.05 -22.63
N SER A 107 6.32 -43.56 -21.46
CA SER A 107 5.77 -43.92 -20.15
C SER A 107 4.70 -42.93 -19.72
N VAL A 108 3.66 -43.42 -19.04
CA VAL A 108 2.64 -42.54 -18.43
C VAL A 108 3.24 -41.86 -17.21
N VAL A 109 3.18 -40.54 -17.15
CA VAL A 109 3.74 -39.71 -16.04
C VAL A 109 2.66 -39.05 -15.20
N GLY A 110 1.42 -39.08 -15.66
CA GLY A 110 0.27 -38.46 -14.97
C GLY A 110 -0.97 -38.48 -15.85
N TYR A 111 -1.98 -37.73 -15.41
CA TYR A 111 -3.25 -37.67 -16.11
C TYR A 111 -3.69 -36.21 -16.28
N MET A 112 -4.17 -35.85 -17.46
CA MET A 112 -4.81 -34.57 -17.74
C MET A 112 -6.32 -34.79 -17.82
N SER A 113 -7.08 -33.88 -17.28
CA SER A 113 -8.54 -33.91 -17.40
C SER A 113 -9.08 -32.54 -17.78
N VAL A 114 -9.76 -32.50 -18.92
CA VAL A 114 -10.52 -31.35 -19.40
C VAL A 114 -11.99 -31.62 -19.23
N ARG A 115 -12.69 -30.73 -18.54
CA ARG A 115 -14.11 -30.88 -18.20
C ARG A 115 -14.87 -29.71 -18.81
N VAL A 116 -15.90 -30.02 -19.57
CA VAL A 116 -16.74 -29.03 -20.26
C VAL A 116 -18.19 -29.12 -19.79
N LYS A 117 -18.97 -28.08 -20.04
CA LYS A 117 -20.39 -28.03 -19.77
C LYS A 117 -21.13 -29.12 -20.53
N PRO A 118 -21.87 -30.04 -19.86
CA PRO A 118 -22.71 -31.04 -20.53
C PRO A 118 -24.05 -30.43 -20.98
N THR A 119 -24.72 -31.12 -21.91
CA THR A 119 -26.09 -30.79 -22.25
C THR A 119 -27.05 -31.27 -21.16
N ARG A 120 -28.20 -30.63 -21.03
CA ARG A 120 -29.23 -31.05 -20.06
C ARG A 120 -29.70 -32.50 -20.27
N GLN A 121 -29.84 -32.92 -21.52
CA GLN A 121 -30.17 -34.29 -21.85
C GLN A 121 -29.14 -35.31 -21.34
N GLN A 122 -27.85 -34.98 -21.46
CA GLN A 122 -26.75 -35.80 -20.92
C GLN A 122 -26.84 -35.90 -19.39
N VAL A 123 -27.09 -34.77 -18.70
CA VAL A 123 -27.22 -34.72 -17.23
C VAL A 123 -28.39 -35.60 -16.76
N GLU A 124 -29.58 -35.45 -17.36
CA GLU A 124 -30.75 -36.23 -16.99
C GLU A 124 -30.55 -37.74 -17.22
N GLN A 125 -29.95 -38.09 -18.35
CA GLN A 125 -29.66 -39.50 -18.67
C GLN A 125 -28.65 -40.09 -17.66
N ALA A 126 -27.55 -39.37 -17.38
CA ALA A 126 -26.54 -39.80 -16.43
C ALA A 126 -27.10 -39.90 -15.00
N SER A 127 -27.89 -38.92 -14.57
CA SER A 127 -28.52 -38.91 -13.25
C SER A 127 -29.40 -40.12 -12.99
N ARG A 128 -30.27 -40.46 -13.97
CA ARG A 128 -31.15 -41.65 -13.88
C ARG A 128 -30.35 -42.94 -13.79
N ILE A 129 -29.34 -43.09 -14.62
CA ILE A 129 -28.53 -44.30 -14.68
C ILE A 129 -27.64 -44.44 -13.43
N TYR A 130 -27.02 -43.36 -12.97
CA TYR A 130 -26.19 -43.41 -11.77
C TYR A 130 -27.01 -43.65 -10.49
N ALA A 131 -28.27 -43.19 -10.45
CA ALA A 131 -29.21 -43.53 -9.38
C ALA A 131 -29.50 -45.06 -9.38
N SER A 132 -29.79 -45.65 -10.55
CA SER A 132 -30.06 -47.10 -10.65
C SER A 132 -28.83 -47.95 -10.31
N LEU A 133 -27.62 -47.51 -10.62
CA LEU A 133 -26.40 -48.21 -10.25
C LEU A 133 -26.15 -48.17 -8.73
N ARG A 134 -26.43 -47.05 -8.06
CA ARG A 134 -26.34 -46.94 -6.59
C ARG A 134 -27.31 -47.83 -5.85
N GLU A 135 -28.55 -47.91 -6.35
CA GLU A 135 -29.60 -48.74 -5.77
C GLU A 135 -29.40 -50.25 -6.02
N ASN A 136 -28.29 -50.67 -6.61
CA ASN A 136 -27.93 -52.03 -6.96
C ASN A 136 -28.98 -52.72 -7.86
N LYS A 137 -29.88 -51.94 -8.47
CA LYS A 137 -30.85 -52.39 -9.47
C LYS A 137 -30.14 -52.57 -10.83
N ARG A 138 -29.25 -53.58 -10.90
CA ARG A 138 -28.47 -53.90 -12.12
C ARG A 138 -29.33 -54.48 -13.22
N HIS A 139 -30.26 -53.72 -13.77
CA HIS A 139 -31.02 -54.15 -14.94
C HIS A 139 -30.15 -54.10 -16.21
N GLY A 140 -29.16 -55.02 -16.30
CA GLY A 140 -28.40 -55.18 -17.54
C GLY A 140 -27.57 -53.98 -18.03
N LEU A 141 -27.14 -53.06 -17.13
CA LEU A 141 -26.30 -51.91 -17.46
C LEU A 141 -24.85 -52.14 -17.00
N LYS A 142 -23.90 -51.84 -17.86
CA LYS A 142 -22.45 -51.84 -17.56
C LYS A 142 -21.81 -50.58 -18.11
N LEU A 143 -20.96 -49.95 -17.31
CA LEU A 143 -20.10 -48.87 -17.77
C LEU A 143 -18.84 -49.47 -18.44
N TYR A 144 -18.49 -48.96 -19.60
CA TYR A 144 -17.28 -49.37 -20.32
C TYR A 144 -16.72 -48.17 -21.07
N ARG A 145 -15.53 -47.69 -20.66
CA ARG A 145 -14.84 -46.51 -21.22
C ARG A 145 -15.70 -45.23 -21.17
N GLY A 146 -16.51 -45.08 -20.11
CA GLY A 146 -17.42 -43.94 -19.93
C GLY A 146 -18.77 -44.08 -20.66
N GLU A 147 -18.91 -45.04 -21.55
CA GLU A 147 -20.17 -45.32 -22.23
C GLU A 147 -21.06 -46.29 -21.44
N ILE A 148 -22.37 -46.04 -21.47
CA ILE A 148 -23.36 -46.88 -20.82
C ILE A 148 -23.78 -47.97 -21.77
N LEU A 149 -23.42 -49.20 -21.48
CA LEU A 149 -23.75 -50.34 -22.30
C LEU A 149 -24.88 -51.13 -21.67
N LYS A 150 -25.94 -51.40 -22.48
CA LYS A 150 -26.98 -52.36 -22.13
C LYS A 150 -26.47 -53.79 -22.31
N THR A 151 -26.68 -54.68 -21.33
CA THR A 151 -26.22 -56.08 -21.37
C THR A 151 -27.32 -57.05 -21.81
N ASP A 152 -28.44 -56.56 -22.43
CA ASP A 152 -29.49 -57.40 -23.00
C ASP A 152 -28.95 -58.36 -24.08
N LEU A 153 -29.57 -59.47 -24.26
CA LEU A 153 -29.19 -60.49 -25.23
C LEU A 153 -29.04 -59.90 -26.64
N ILE A 154 -29.95 -58.98 -27.06
CA ILE A 154 -29.94 -58.31 -28.34
C ILE A 154 -28.73 -57.41 -28.47
N SER A 155 -28.34 -56.67 -27.42
CA SER A 155 -27.16 -55.81 -27.42
C SER A 155 -25.84 -56.60 -27.33
N ARG A 156 -25.86 -57.82 -26.74
CA ARG A 156 -24.73 -58.78 -26.80
C ARG A 156 -24.53 -59.32 -28.20
N ILE A 157 -25.63 -59.72 -28.90
CA ILE A 157 -25.58 -60.17 -30.31
C ILE A 157 -25.14 -59.01 -31.21
N ARG A 158 -25.69 -57.82 -31.04
CA ARG A 158 -25.30 -56.64 -31.82
C ARG A 158 -23.83 -56.25 -31.63
N ARG A 159 -23.27 -56.43 -30.40
CA ARG A 159 -21.84 -56.25 -30.11
C ARG A 159 -20.96 -57.37 -30.68
N ALA A 160 -21.40 -58.59 -30.60
CA ALA A 160 -20.70 -59.70 -31.26
C ALA A 160 -20.66 -59.55 -32.78
N MET A 161 -21.67 -58.88 -33.37
CA MET A 161 -21.68 -58.47 -34.75
C MET A 161 -20.85 -57.21 -35.04
N GLN A 162 -20.44 -56.45 -34.05
CA GLN A 162 -19.44 -55.35 -34.17
C GLN A 162 -18.04 -55.95 -34.15
N MET A 163 -17.69 -56.68 -35.21
CA MET A 163 -16.38 -57.31 -35.38
C MET A 163 -15.32 -56.21 -35.48
N THR A 164 -14.14 -56.43 -34.83
CA THR A 164 -12.96 -55.62 -35.08
C THR A 164 -12.62 -55.68 -36.57
N LEU A 165 -11.96 -54.63 -37.05
CA LEU A 165 -11.54 -54.55 -38.47
C LEU A 165 -10.82 -55.82 -38.88
N LYS A 166 -9.87 -56.30 -38.01
CA LYS A 166 -9.16 -57.55 -38.23
C LYS A 166 -10.08 -58.73 -38.41
N THR A 167 -11.07 -58.90 -37.54
CA THR A 167 -12.01 -60.02 -37.57
C THR A 167 -12.92 -59.95 -38.81
N ARG A 168 -13.39 -58.75 -39.17
CA ARG A 168 -14.21 -58.53 -40.40
C ARG A 168 -13.42 -58.91 -41.67
N VAL A 169 -12.20 -58.37 -41.79
CA VAL A 169 -11.33 -58.71 -42.95
C VAL A 169 -11.05 -60.22 -42.99
N THR A 170 -10.71 -60.83 -41.84
CA THR A 170 -10.45 -62.29 -41.79
C THR A 170 -11.67 -63.09 -42.17
N VAL A 171 -12.85 -62.86 -41.59
CA VAL A 171 -14.10 -63.59 -41.88
C VAL A 171 -14.53 -63.42 -43.31
N THR A 172 -14.45 -62.20 -43.84
CA THR A 172 -14.81 -61.98 -45.26
C THR A 172 -13.83 -62.54 -46.24
N THR A 173 -12.51 -62.52 -45.94
CA THR A 173 -11.49 -63.19 -46.75
C THR A 173 -11.69 -64.72 -46.77
N ILE A 174 -11.95 -65.30 -45.60
CA ILE A 174 -12.30 -66.72 -45.49
C ILE A 174 -13.56 -67.08 -46.27
N ALA A 175 -14.63 -66.23 -46.17
CA ALA A 175 -15.84 -66.44 -46.91
C ALA A 175 -15.66 -66.40 -48.44
N ILE A 176 -14.81 -65.50 -48.93
CA ILE A 176 -14.47 -65.42 -50.37
C ILE A 176 -13.66 -66.62 -50.83
N ILE A 177 -12.66 -67.04 -50.03
CA ILE A 177 -11.87 -68.24 -50.33
C ILE A 177 -12.76 -69.47 -50.37
N LEU A 178 -13.68 -69.62 -49.41
CA LEU A 178 -14.62 -70.72 -49.35
C LEU A 178 -15.59 -70.72 -50.56
N ALA A 179 -16.07 -69.53 -50.96
CA ALA A 179 -16.90 -69.38 -52.16
C ALA A 179 -16.13 -69.78 -53.43
N MET A 180 -14.86 -69.37 -53.55
CA MET A 180 -13.99 -69.77 -54.68
C MET A 180 -13.73 -71.28 -54.69
N ILE A 181 -13.51 -71.93 -53.53
CA ILE A 181 -13.33 -73.39 -53.43
C ILE A 181 -14.61 -74.10 -53.86
N VAL A 182 -15.80 -73.63 -53.43
CA VAL A 182 -17.11 -74.20 -53.85
C VAL A 182 -17.30 -74.10 -55.35
N VAL A 183 -16.97 -72.92 -55.98
CA VAL A 183 -17.04 -72.73 -57.42
C VAL A 183 -16.07 -73.67 -58.15
N MET A 184 -14.88 -73.80 -57.65
CA MET A 184 -13.86 -74.68 -58.25
C MET A 184 -14.28 -76.17 -58.10
N ALA A 185 -14.80 -76.59 -56.96
CA ALA A 185 -15.29 -77.97 -56.74
C ALA A 185 -16.52 -78.25 -57.65
N ALA A 186 -17.41 -77.31 -57.82
CA ALA A 186 -18.54 -77.43 -58.78
C ALA A 186 -18.05 -77.56 -60.23
N ALA A 187 -17.03 -76.83 -60.63
CA ALA A 187 -16.45 -76.95 -61.97
C ALA A 187 -15.75 -78.29 -62.19
N LEU A 188 -15.05 -78.82 -61.19
CA LEU A 188 -14.38 -80.11 -61.28
C LEU A 188 -15.34 -81.33 -61.21
N SER A 189 -16.47 -81.20 -60.58
CA SER A 189 -17.51 -82.27 -60.45
C SER A 189 -18.40 -82.45 -61.67
N GLY A 190 -18.19 -81.72 -62.76
CA GLY A 190 -18.98 -81.83 -63.96
C GLY A 190 -20.37 -81.27 -63.87
N LEU A 191 -20.69 -80.52 -62.85
CA LEU A 191 -21.97 -79.81 -62.72
C LEU A 191 -22.14 -78.82 -63.89
N GLY A 192 -23.36 -78.80 -64.49
CA GLY A 192 -23.64 -77.99 -65.65
C GLY A 192 -23.21 -76.54 -65.54
N ILE A 193 -22.81 -75.94 -66.71
CA ILE A 193 -22.21 -74.56 -66.82
C ILE A 193 -23.06 -73.53 -66.06
N GLY A 194 -24.35 -73.69 -65.89
CA GLY A 194 -25.25 -72.81 -65.11
C GLY A 194 -24.90 -72.70 -63.63
N PHE A 195 -24.40 -73.79 -62.98
CA PHE A 195 -24.03 -73.79 -61.57
C PHE A 195 -22.65 -73.07 -61.38
N VAL A 196 -21.77 -73.21 -62.33
CA VAL A 196 -20.44 -72.48 -62.30
C VAL A 196 -20.68 -70.97 -62.47
N ILE A 197 -21.49 -70.58 -63.43
CA ILE A 197 -21.86 -69.16 -63.65
C ILE A 197 -22.57 -68.59 -62.42
N GLY A 198 -23.54 -69.32 -61.84
CA GLY A 198 -24.26 -68.91 -60.66
C GLY A 198 -23.37 -68.73 -59.44
N GLY A 199 -22.45 -69.68 -59.22
CA GLY A 199 -21.44 -69.58 -58.16
C GLY A 199 -20.45 -68.40 -58.35
N ALA A 200 -19.99 -68.15 -59.58
CA ALA A 200 -19.12 -67.01 -59.89
C ALA A 200 -19.85 -65.68 -59.64
N LEU A 201 -21.12 -65.57 -60.01
CA LEU A 201 -21.92 -64.37 -59.78
C LEU A 201 -22.11 -64.08 -58.30
N VAL A 202 -22.38 -65.12 -57.48
CA VAL A 202 -22.41 -65.00 -56.01
C VAL A 202 -21.08 -64.57 -55.45
N ALA A 203 -19.94 -65.09 -55.92
CA ALA A 203 -18.62 -64.66 -55.49
C ALA A 203 -18.31 -63.19 -55.86
N ILE A 204 -18.71 -62.71 -57.01
CA ILE A 204 -18.57 -61.31 -57.45
C ILE A 204 -19.43 -60.40 -56.56
N VAL A 205 -20.70 -60.75 -56.30
CA VAL A 205 -21.57 -59.97 -55.44
C VAL A 205 -21.02 -59.92 -54.00
N ALA A 206 -20.50 -61.02 -53.47
CA ALA A 206 -19.84 -61.07 -52.19
C ALA A 206 -18.57 -60.20 -52.14
N ALA A 207 -17.73 -60.20 -53.20
CA ALA A 207 -16.53 -59.36 -53.31
C ALA A 207 -16.90 -57.87 -53.38
N VAL A 208 -17.91 -57.49 -54.16
CA VAL A 208 -18.42 -56.12 -54.26
C VAL A 208 -19.00 -55.68 -52.91
N GLY A 209 -19.79 -56.53 -52.25
CA GLY A 209 -20.31 -56.28 -50.88
C GLY A 209 -19.19 -56.06 -49.87
N LEU A 210 -18.11 -56.86 -49.95
CA LEU A 210 -16.92 -56.68 -49.11
C LEU A 210 -16.23 -55.34 -49.38
N ALA A 211 -15.98 -55.00 -50.67
CA ALA A 211 -15.36 -53.75 -51.04
C ALA A 211 -16.17 -52.53 -50.55
N MET A 212 -17.50 -52.58 -50.69
CA MET A 212 -18.39 -51.53 -50.14
C MET A 212 -18.35 -51.48 -48.63
N SER A 213 -18.35 -52.65 -47.92
CA SER A 213 -18.24 -52.72 -46.48
C SER A 213 -16.91 -52.17 -45.96
N LEU A 214 -15.80 -52.51 -46.61
CA LEU A 214 -14.45 -51.98 -46.28
C LEU A 214 -14.38 -50.47 -46.55
N SER A 215 -14.92 -50.01 -47.67
CA SER A 215 -14.97 -48.59 -47.98
C SER A 215 -15.74 -47.80 -46.90
N ALA A 216 -16.91 -48.27 -46.49
CA ALA A 216 -17.72 -47.61 -45.51
C ALA A 216 -17.20 -47.74 -44.06
N SER A 217 -16.50 -48.83 -43.71
CA SER A 217 -16.02 -49.09 -42.37
C SER A 217 -14.59 -48.63 -42.11
N VAL A 218 -13.74 -48.48 -43.14
CA VAL A 218 -12.32 -48.16 -43.04
C VAL A 218 -11.98 -46.87 -43.77
N ILE A 219 -12.21 -46.80 -45.08
CA ILE A 219 -11.77 -45.69 -45.90
C ILE A 219 -12.44 -44.38 -45.49
N LYS A 220 -13.77 -44.39 -45.31
CA LYS A 220 -14.51 -43.20 -44.93
C LYS A 220 -14.09 -42.65 -43.56
N PRO A 221 -14.01 -43.44 -42.45
CA PRO A 221 -13.53 -42.96 -41.15
C PRO A 221 -12.05 -42.53 -41.17
N LEU A 222 -11.16 -43.18 -41.98
CA LEU A 222 -9.79 -42.75 -42.11
C LEU A 222 -9.68 -41.39 -42.81
N ARG A 223 -10.49 -41.17 -43.85
CA ARG A 223 -10.56 -39.86 -44.51
C ARG A 223 -11.05 -38.78 -43.56
N GLU A 224 -12.11 -39.05 -42.78
CA GLU A 224 -12.58 -38.18 -41.73
C GLU A 224 -11.51 -37.88 -40.68
N ALA A 225 -10.77 -38.91 -40.23
CA ALA A 225 -9.64 -38.72 -39.31
C ALA A 225 -8.52 -37.85 -39.93
N THR A 226 -8.25 -38.02 -41.24
CA THR A 226 -7.26 -37.19 -41.95
C THR A 226 -7.74 -35.73 -42.04
N ASP A 227 -9.01 -35.51 -42.35
CA ASP A 227 -9.60 -34.17 -42.43
C ASP A 227 -9.55 -33.47 -41.06
N ILE A 228 -9.87 -34.20 -39.98
CA ILE A 228 -9.74 -33.70 -38.61
C ILE A 228 -8.29 -33.35 -38.30
N ALA A 229 -7.35 -34.25 -38.59
CA ALA A 229 -5.92 -34.01 -38.32
C ALA A 229 -5.40 -32.79 -39.10
N ASN A 230 -5.84 -32.60 -40.35
CA ASN A 230 -5.50 -31.43 -41.16
C ASN A 230 -6.11 -30.13 -40.57
N SER A 231 -7.36 -30.16 -40.11
CA SER A 231 -7.99 -29.01 -39.41
C SER A 231 -7.21 -28.65 -38.14
N LEU A 232 -6.88 -29.63 -37.31
CA LEU A 232 -6.05 -29.40 -36.11
C LEU A 232 -4.68 -28.83 -36.45
N ALA A 233 -4.02 -29.37 -37.51
CA ALA A 233 -2.72 -28.90 -37.96
C ALA A 233 -2.74 -27.47 -38.53
N SER A 234 -3.87 -27.06 -39.11
CA SER A 234 -4.06 -25.68 -39.61
C SER A 234 -4.51 -24.70 -38.50
N GLY A 235 -4.67 -25.15 -37.25
CA GLY A 235 -5.14 -24.33 -36.15
C GLY A 235 -6.65 -24.16 -36.08
N ASP A 236 -7.44 -24.81 -36.95
CA ASP A 236 -8.89 -24.77 -36.87
C ASP A 236 -9.41 -25.80 -35.87
N LEU A 237 -9.67 -25.34 -34.65
CA LEU A 237 -10.19 -26.13 -33.51
C LEU A 237 -11.71 -26.04 -33.40
N SER A 238 -12.39 -25.37 -34.30
CA SER A 238 -13.82 -25.06 -34.20
C SER A 238 -14.72 -26.27 -34.42
N HIS A 239 -14.22 -27.32 -35.05
CA HIS A 239 -15.00 -28.48 -35.43
C HIS A 239 -15.26 -29.42 -34.26
N LYS A 240 -16.54 -29.79 -34.07
CA LYS A 240 -16.95 -30.82 -33.10
C LYS A 240 -17.10 -32.14 -33.84
N PHE A 241 -16.40 -33.16 -33.39
CA PHE A 241 -16.41 -34.49 -33.96
C PHE A 241 -17.14 -35.45 -33.05
N SER A 242 -17.94 -36.36 -33.64
CA SER A 242 -18.65 -37.40 -32.90
C SER A 242 -18.13 -38.78 -33.32
N ALA A 243 -17.48 -39.50 -32.41
CA ALA A 243 -16.97 -40.83 -32.67
C ALA A 243 -17.93 -41.88 -32.10
N SER A 244 -18.91 -42.29 -32.91
CA SER A 244 -19.93 -43.26 -32.47
C SER A 244 -19.54 -44.74 -32.64
N LYS A 245 -18.41 -45.02 -33.32
CA LYS A 245 -17.95 -46.40 -33.60
C LYS A 245 -17.05 -46.92 -32.47
N THR A 246 -17.14 -48.20 -32.18
CA THR A 246 -16.37 -48.91 -31.15
C THR A 246 -15.16 -49.69 -31.67
N ASP A 247 -14.95 -49.66 -33.01
CA ASP A 247 -13.85 -50.31 -33.67
C ASP A 247 -12.54 -49.44 -33.61
N GLU A 248 -11.47 -49.95 -34.22
CA GLU A 248 -10.14 -49.30 -34.25
C GLU A 248 -10.22 -47.88 -34.87
N THR A 249 -11.06 -47.68 -35.88
CA THR A 249 -11.26 -46.38 -36.54
C THR A 249 -11.99 -45.41 -35.60
N GLY A 250 -12.98 -45.89 -34.85
CA GLY A 250 -13.64 -45.08 -33.84
C GLY A 250 -12.72 -44.75 -32.67
N MET A 251 -11.74 -45.60 -32.30
CA MET A 251 -10.71 -45.27 -31.33
C MET A 251 -9.79 -44.16 -31.82
N LEU A 252 -9.41 -44.18 -33.08
CA LEU A 252 -8.59 -43.10 -33.69
C LEU A 252 -9.32 -41.75 -33.67
N LEU A 253 -10.60 -41.74 -34.09
CA LEU A 253 -11.44 -40.54 -34.05
C LEU A 253 -11.63 -40.01 -32.63
N ARG A 254 -11.82 -40.88 -31.62
CA ARG A 254 -11.89 -40.48 -30.22
C ARG A 254 -10.57 -39.84 -29.72
N ALA A 255 -9.42 -40.40 -30.12
CA ALA A 255 -8.11 -39.86 -29.75
C ALA A 255 -7.91 -38.46 -30.36
N LEU A 256 -8.27 -38.27 -31.63
CA LEU A 256 -8.21 -36.95 -32.28
C LEU A 256 -9.17 -35.93 -31.65
N ASN A 257 -10.42 -36.36 -31.32
CA ASN A 257 -11.35 -35.50 -30.61
C ASN A 257 -10.83 -35.10 -29.23
N GLN A 258 -10.22 -36.03 -28.50
CA GLN A 258 -9.59 -35.75 -27.21
C GLN A 258 -8.43 -34.76 -27.36
N MET A 259 -7.59 -34.92 -28.37
CA MET A 259 -6.53 -33.96 -28.69
C MET A 259 -7.09 -32.58 -28.98
N ASN A 260 -8.16 -32.47 -29.77
CA ASN A 260 -8.83 -31.21 -30.05
C ASN A 260 -9.33 -30.54 -28.74
N VAL A 261 -10.06 -31.27 -27.91
CA VAL A 261 -10.59 -30.75 -26.63
C VAL A 261 -9.46 -30.25 -25.71
N ASN A 262 -8.36 -30.99 -25.65
CA ASN A 262 -7.20 -30.61 -24.82
C ASN A 262 -6.54 -29.31 -25.34
N ILE A 263 -6.35 -29.21 -26.68
CA ILE A 263 -5.75 -28.01 -27.29
C ILE A 263 -6.68 -26.80 -27.11
N VAL A 264 -7.98 -26.95 -27.34
CA VAL A 264 -8.96 -25.87 -27.12
C VAL A 264 -8.89 -25.36 -25.68
N ALA A 265 -8.84 -26.26 -24.70
CA ALA A 265 -8.75 -25.90 -23.29
C ALA A 265 -7.45 -25.12 -22.97
N MET A 266 -6.30 -25.61 -23.48
CA MET A 266 -5.01 -24.95 -23.27
C MET A 266 -4.96 -23.55 -23.91
N ILE A 267 -5.41 -23.42 -25.15
CA ILE A 267 -5.45 -22.14 -25.85
C ILE A 267 -6.40 -21.15 -25.17
N SER A 268 -7.55 -21.63 -24.72
CA SER A 268 -8.51 -20.82 -23.96
C SER A 268 -7.90 -20.31 -22.65
N ASP A 269 -7.18 -21.17 -21.94
CA ASP A 269 -6.51 -20.83 -20.69
C ASP A 269 -5.41 -19.78 -20.92
N ILE A 270 -4.58 -19.95 -21.96
CA ILE A 270 -3.56 -18.99 -22.35
C ILE A 270 -4.20 -17.62 -22.66
N ARG A 271 -5.29 -17.57 -23.44
CA ARG A 271 -6.00 -16.32 -23.75
C ARG A 271 -6.51 -15.61 -22.50
N THR A 272 -7.10 -16.37 -21.57
CA THR A 272 -7.58 -15.82 -20.30
C THR A 272 -6.44 -15.23 -19.47
N ASN A 273 -5.31 -15.93 -19.39
CA ASN A 273 -4.13 -15.45 -18.65
C ASN A 273 -3.54 -14.18 -19.30
N MET A 274 -3.46 -14.12 -20.63
CA MET A 274 -3.01 -12.92 -21.33
C MET A 274 -3.90 -11.71 -21.05
N GLN A 275 -5.24 -11.88 -21.02
CA GLN A 275 -6.16 -10.80 -20.67
C GLN A 275 -5.91 -10.28 -19.24
N ARG A 276 -5.67 -11.19 -18.28
CA ARG A 276 -5.34 -10.81 -16.90
C ARG A 276 -4.03 -10.05 -16.80
N ILE A 277 -2.99 -10.52 -17.53
CA ILE A 277 -1.70 -9.82 -17.59
C ILE A 277 -1.88 -8.42 -18.20
N ASN A 278 -2.65 -8.27 -19.27
CA ASN A 278 -2.91 -6.98 -19.91
C ASN A 278 -3.61 -6.00 -18.96
N ILE A 279 -4.58 -6.47 -18.17
CA ILE A 279 -5.23 -5.67 -17.11
C ILE A 279 -4.18 -5.24 -16.07
N GLY A 280 -3.38 -6.17 -15.56
CA GLY A 280 -2.33 -5.87 -14.57
C GLY A 280 -1.30 -4.87 -15.08
N VAL A 281 -0.87 -4.99 -16.33
CA VAL A 281 0.05 -4.04 -16.99
C VAL A 281 -0.58 -2.64 -17.10
N SER A 282 -1.88 -2.57 -17.41
CA SER A 282 -2.60 -1.29 -17.46
C SER A 282 -2.71 -0.63 -16.09
N GLU A 283 -2.91 -1.42 -15.03
CA GLU A 283 -2.92 -0.93 -13.64
C GLU A 283 -1.54 -0.44 -13.20
N ILE A 284 -0.46 -1.17 -13.57
CA ILE A 284 0.92 -0.75 -13.32
C ILE A 284 1.19 0.60 -14.03
N ALA A 285 0.83 0.74 -15.30
CA ALA A 285 1.03 1.98 -16.05
C ALA A 285 0.28 3.16 -15.40
N LYS A 286 -0.96 2.95 -14.93
CA LYS A 286 -1.74 3.96 -14.22
C LYS A 286 -1.10 4.35 -12.88
N GLY A 287 -0.70 3.35 -12.10
CA GLY A 287 -0.02 3.59 -10.81
C GLY A 287 1.31 4.31 -10.98
N ASN A 288 2.04 4.01 -12.05
CA ASN A 288 3.30 4.66 -12.39
C ASN A 288 3.12 6.14 -12.77
N ASN A 289 2.05 6.47 -13.51
CA ASN A 289 1.71 7.86 -13.82
C ASN A 289 1.34 8.66 -12.54
N ASP A 290 0.61 8.04 -11.60
CA ASP A 290 0.32 8.65 -10.31
C ASP A 290 1.61 8.89 -9.50
N LEU A 291 2.51 7.90 -9.48
CA LEU A 291 3.81 8.01 -8.82
C LEU A 291 4.66 9.13 -9.45
N SER A 292 4.65 9.27 -10.79
CA SER A 292 5.33 10.37 -11.50
C SER A 292 4.83 11.74 -11.02
N ALA A 293 3.52 11.95 -11.04
CA ALA A 293 2.90 13.21 -10.62
C ALA A 293 3.21 13.54 -9.15
N ARG A 294 3.22 12.52 -8.28
CA ARG A 294 3.59 12.70 -6.86
C ARG A 294 5.06 13.01 -6.70
N THR A 295 5.94 12.40 -7.48
CA THR A 295 7.39 12.64 -7.46
C THR A 295 7.70 14.06 -7.92
N GLU A 296 7.05 14.56 -8.98
CA GLU A 296 7.15 15.95 -9.44
C GLU A 296 6.66 16.95 -8.38
N SER A 297 5.51 16.66 -7.76
CA SER A 297 4.98 17.50 -6.67
C SER A 297 5.92 17.50 -5.45
N GLN A 298 6.52 16.36 -5.12
CA GLN A 298 7.49 16.25 -4.04
C GLN A 298 8.77 17.04 -4.35
N ALA A 299 9.28 16.99 -5.57
CA ALA A 299 10.44 17.78 -6.00
C ALA A 299 10.17 19.29 -5.84
N SER A 300 9.01 19.79 -6.30
CA SER A 300 8.62 21.19 -6.12
C SER A 300 8.51 21.59 -4.64
N SER A 301 7.97 20.71 -3.80
CA SER A 301 7.86 20.97 -2.35
C SER A 301 9.23 20.96 -1.65
N LEU A 302 10.18 20.15 -2.13
CA LEU A 302 11.56 20.14 -1.63
C LEU A 302 12.30 21.42 -2.02
N GLU A 303 12.14 21.92 -3.26
CA GLU A 303 12.71 23.22 -3.69
C GLU A 303 12.20 24.37 -2.81
N GLU A 304 10.88 24.44 -2.54
CA GLU A 304 10.29 25.45 -1.67
C GLU A 304 10.81 25.32 -0.22
N THR A 305 10.94 24.08 0.28
CA THR A 305 11.49 23.79 1.61
C THR A 305 12.96 24.22 1.70
N ALA A 306 13.78 23.88 0.71
CA ALA A 306 15.20 24.26 0.66
C ALA A 306 15.37 25.79 0.66
N SER A 307 14.59 26.51 -0.17
CA SER A 307 14.60 27.98 -0.19
C SER A 307 14.20 28.58 1.16
N SER A 308 13.18 28.02 1.81
CA SER A 308 12.75 28.46 3.14
C SER A 308 13.82 28.20 4.21
N MET A 309 14.53 27.08 4.11
CA MET A 309 15.64 26.75 5.03
C MET A 309 16.84 27.67 4.85
N GLU A 310 17.17 28.08 3.62
CA GLU A 310 18.20 29.09 3.36
C GLU A 310 17.85 30.44 3.99
N GLU A 311 16.57 30.87 3.86
CA GLU A 311 16.11 32.12 4.47
C GLU A 311 16.15 32.06 6.00
N LEU A 312 15.73 30.92 6.58
CA LEU A 312 15.80 30.66 8.02
C LEU A 312 17.26 30.67 8.51
N ALA A 313 18.19 30.00 7.80
CA ALA A 313 19.62 30.01 8.15
C ALA A 313 20.21 31.43 8.17
N SER A 314 19.86 32.23 7.17
CA SER A 314 20.25 33.63 7.10
C SER A 314 19.71 34.44 8.28
N THR A 315 18.44 34.27 8.59
CA THR A 315 17.76 34.97 9.70
C THR A 315 18.33 34.57 11.05
N VAL A 316 18.59 33.30 11.30
CA VAL A 316 19.18 32.81 12.55
C VAL A 316 20.60 33.32 12.72
N LYS A 317 21.39 33.34 11.64
CA LYS A 317 22.74 33.93 11.65
C LYS A 317 22.69 35.43 11.99
N GLN A 318 21.78 36.17 11.36
CA GLN A 318 21.56 37.58 11.67
C GLN A 318 21.14 37.81 13.13
N ASN A 319 20.27 36.93 13.69
CA ASN A 319 19.89 37.01 15.10
C ASN A 319 21.07 36.79 16.04
N ALA A 320 21.94 35.82 15.75
CA ALA A 320 23.16 35.60 16.52
C ALA A 320 24.09 36.82 16.48
N ASP A 321 24.29 37.45 15.31
CA ASP A 321 25.11 38.62 15.14
C ASP A 321 24.49 39.85 15.84
N ASN A 322 23.18 40.04 15.74
CA ASN A 322 22.44 41.08 16.45
C ASN A 322 22.56 40.92 17.98
N ALA A 323 22.44 39.69 18.48
CA ALA A 323 22.62 39.41 19.91
C ALA A 323 24.04 39.74 20.41
N ARG A 324 25.08 39.43 19.62
CA ARG A 324 26.45 39.80 19.92
C ARG A 324 26.64 41.30 19.94
N GLN A 325 26.09 42.03 18.96
CA GLN A 325 26.16 43.48 18.88
C GLN A 325 25.43 44.14 20.05
N ALA A 326 24.21 43.64 20.38
CA ALA A 326 23.45 44.13 21.51
C ALA A 326 24.20 43.89 22.83
N ASN A 327 24.85 42.75 23.00
CA ASN A 327 25.66 42.44 24.17
C ASN A 327 26.81 43.44 24.35
N GLN A 328 27.50 43.84 23.25
CA GLN A 328 28.55 44.86 23.28
C GLN A 328 28.02 46.23 23.71
N LEU A 329 26.85 46.62 23.22
CA LEU A 329 26.20 47.89 23.61
C LEU A 329 25.81 47.88 25.09
N VAL A 330 25.31 46.76 25.58
CA VAL A 330 24.90 46.56 26.96
C VAL A 330 26.10 46.62 27.92
N ILE A 331 27.21 46.00 27.54
CA ILE A 331 28.47 46.10 28.30
C ILE A 331 28.93 47.59 28.39
N SER A 332 28.88 48.32 27.28
CA SER A 332 29.20 49.74 27.26
C SER A 332 28.25 50.56 28.15
N ALA A 333 26.94 50.31 28.06
CA ALA A 333 25.95 50.98 28.92
C ALA A 333 26.16 50.68 30.41
N SER A 334 26.54 49.45 30.77
CA SER A 334 26.91 49.06 32.14
C SER A 334 28.10 49.88 32.66
N SER A 335 29.13 50.03 31.83
CA SER A 335 30.31 50.85 32.18
C SER A 335 29.95 52.30 32.40
N VAL A 336 29.09 52.87 31.56
CA VAL A 336 28.61 54.26 31.72
C VAL A 336 27.80 54.43 33.01
N ALA A 337 26.87 53.48 33.29
CA ALA A 337 26.06 53.50 34.51
C ALA A 337 26.91 53.36 35.79
N ALA A 338 27.91 52.47 35.76
CA ALA A 338 28.85 52.32 36.89
C ALA A 338 29.64 53.62 37.16
N ARG A 339 30.17 54.26 36.14
CA ARG A 339 30.84 55.59 36.29
C ARG A 339 29.87 56.66 36.75
N GLY A 340 28.63 56.63 36.31
CA GLY A 340 27.59 57.51 36.80
C GLY A 340 27.34 57.31 38.30
N GLY A 341 27.33 56.06 38.76
CA GLY A 341 27.23 55.72 40.18
C GLY A 341 28.41 56.25 41.01
N GLU A 342 29.66 56.19 40.50
CA GLU A 342 30.84 56.77 41.14
C GLU A 342 30.73 58.31 41.28
N VAL A 343 30.31 58.98 40.20
CA VAL A 343 30.12 60.46 40.24
C VAL A 343 29.05 60.86 41.24
N ILE A 344 27.95 60.11 41.34
CA ILE A 344 26.91 60.36 42.34
C ILE A 344 27.45 60.11 43.74
N GLY A 345 28.23 59.05 43.94
CA GLY A 345 28.95 58.80 45.21
C GLY A 345 29.84 59.97 45.64
N GLU A 346 30.63 60.50 44.72
CA GLU A 346 31.43 61.71 44.97
C GLU A 346 30.58 62.95 45.32
N ALA A 347 29.50 63.16 44.57
CA ALA A 347 28.54 64.25 44.85
C ALA A 347 27.93 64.12 46.27
N ARG A 348 27.53 62.92 46.68
CA ARG A 348 27.03 62.65 48.04
C ARG A 348 28.10 63.05 49.12
N ASP A 349 29.36 62.61 48.92
CA ASP A 349 30.39 62.88 49.85
C ASP A 349 30.71 64.40 49.93
N ARG A 350 30.64 65.12 48.79
CA ARG A 350 30.77 66.60 48.74
C ARG A 350 29.63 67.30 49.49
N MET A 351 28.36 66.83 49.30
CA MET A 351 27.19 67.35 49.99
C MET A 351 27.30 67.15 51.50
N ARG A 352 27.84 66.02 51.98
CA ARG A 352 28.09 65.76 53.38
C ARG A 352 29.11 66.70 53.95
N LEU A 353 30.21 66.95 53.25
CA LEU A 353 31.22 67.93 53.63
C LEU A 353 30.68 69.36 53.72
N ILE A 354 29.73 69.74 52.79
CA ILE A 354 29.06 71.04 52.82
C ILE A 354 28.17 71.13 54.06
N SER A 355 27.38 70.08 54.38
CA SER A 355 26.58 70.05 55.58
C SER A 355 27.42 70.18 56.86
N GLU A 356 28.53 69.44 56.97
CA GLU A 356 29.42 69.53 58.11
C GLU A 356 30.02 70.95 58.26
N SER A 357 30.39 71.60 57.10
CA SER A 357 30.90 72.97 57.11
C SER A 357 29.82 73.98 57.53
N ALA A 358 28.61 73.84 57.04
CA ALA A 358 27.50 74.71 57.39
C ALA A 358 27.15 74.61 58.89
N ASN A 359 27.15 73.36 59.44
CA ASN A 359 26.97 73.15 60.86
C ASN A 359 28.05 73.82 61.70
N LYS A 360 29.34 73.73 61.30
CA LYS A 360 30.42 74.43 61.93
C LYS A 360 30.28 75.99 61.88
N ILE A 361 29.75 76.49 60.75
CA ILE A 361 29.45 77.94 60.63
C ILE A 361 28.34 78.31 61.60
N SER A 362 27.28 77.49 61.71
CA SER A 362 26.20 77.69 62.67
C SER A 362 26.68 77.76 64.09
N ASP A 363 27.60 76.89 64.48
CA ASP A 363 28.25 76.94 65.80
C ASP A 363 29.02 78.21 66.04
N ILE A 364 29.83 78.62 65.03
CA ILE A 364 30.57 79.88 65.07
C ILE A 364 29.63 81.09 65.25
N ILE A 365 28.56 81.16 64.48
CA ILE A 365 27.52 82.19 64.59
C ILE A 365 26.90 82.18 65.99
N GLY A 366 26.65 80.95 66.54
CA GLY A 366 26.19 80.82 67.93
C GLY A 366 27.16 81.47 68.99
N VAL A 367 28.49 81.28 68.74
CA VAL A 367 29.51 81.95 69.55
C VAL A 367 29.49 83.46 69.37
N ILE A 368 29.36 83.96 68.14
CA ILE A 368 29.27 85.39 67.82
C ILE A 368 28.09 86.05 68.47
N ASP A 369 26.93 85.40 68.44
CA ASP A 369 25.71 85.87 69.15
C ASP A 369 25.89 85.89 70.67
N GLY A 370 26.57 84.90 71.22
CA GLY A 370 27.03 84.86 72.62
C GLY A 370 27.96 86.00 72.94
N ILE A 371 28.96 86.31 72.11
CA ILE A 371 29.90 87.46 72.30
C ILE A 371 29.08 88.77 72.20
N ALA A 372 28.19 88.87 71.22
CA ALA A 372 27.36 90.10 71.13
C ALA A 372 26.46 90.30 72.39
N PHE A 373 25.89 89.21 72.92
CA PHE A 373 25.16 89.28 74.16
C PHE A 373 26.05 89.70 75.36
N GLN A 374 27.23 89.07 75.48
CA GLN A 374 28.18 89.43 76.51
C GLN A 374 28.65 90.91 76.37
N THR A 375 28.91 91.38 75.17
CA THR A 375 29.30 92.78 74.83
C THR A 375 28.13 93.73 75.20
N ASN A 376 26.91 93.36 74.88
CA ASN A 376 25.69 94.11 75.32
C ASN A 376 25.63 94.26 76.84
N ILE A 377 25.87 93.18 77.55
CA ILE A 377 25.84 93.18 79.03
C ILE A 377 27.03 94.00 79.55
N LEU A 378 28.25 93.92 79.00
CA LEU A 378 29.42 94.72 79.33
C LEU A 378 29.18 96.21 79.10
N ALA A 379 28.57 96.50 77.97
CA ALA A 379 28.21 97.90 77.58
C ALA A 379 27.11 98.46 78.51
N LEU A 380 26.09 97.62 78.93
CA LEU A 380 25.12 98.00 79.89
C LEU A 380 25.74 98.31 81.30
N ASN A 381 26.62 97.47 81.76
CA ASN A 381 27.36 97.66 83.00
C ASN A 381 28.16 98.94 82.96
N ALA A 382 28.88 99.19 81.82
CA ALA A 382 29.66 100.44 81.58
C ALA A 382 28.75 101.65 81.52
N ALA A 383 27.59 101.60 80.94
CA ALA A 383 26.61 102.70 80.89
C ALA A 383 26.03 102.97 82.28
N VAL A 384 25.75 101.94 83.07
CA VAL A 384 25.34 102.08 84.51
C VAL A 384 26.47 102.79 85.36
N GLU A 385 27.70 102.37 85.16
CA GLU A 385 28.80 102.92 85.94
C GLU A 385 29.18 104.38 85.46
N ALA A 386 29.00 104.63 84.18
CA ALA A 386 29.10 105.96 83.59
C ALA A 386 28.02 106.94 84.16
N ALA A 387 26.80 106.44 84.30
CA ALA A 387 25.65 107.16 84.95
C ALA A 387 25.98 107.43 86.42
N ARG A 388 26.59 106.49 87.09
CA ARG A 388 27.00 106.57 88.45
C ARG A 388 28.15 107.61 88.71
N ALA A 389 29.01 107.83 87.72
CA ALA A 389 30.12 108.87 87.77
C ALA A 389 29.59 110.28 87.48
N GLY A 390 28.34 110.50 87.17
CA GLY A 390 27.70 111.79 86.99
C GLY A 390 28.31 112.55 85.78
N GLU A 391 28.54 113.87 85.85
CA GLU A 391 29.06 114.71 84.75
C GLU A 391 30.41 114.25 84.19
N GLN A 392 31.24 113.61 85.02
CA GLN A 392 32.54 113.06 84.58
C GLN A 392 32.42 111.77 83.76
N GLY A 393 31.28 111.08 83.81
CA GLY A 393 31.02 109.87 83.07
C GLY A 393 30.35 110.06 81.68
N ARG A 394 29.98 111.29 81.24
CA ARG A 394 29.22 111.57 80.02
C ARG A 394 29.89 111.04 78.74
N GLY A 395 31.19 111.17 78.64
CA GLY A 395 31.93 110.62 77.43
C GLY A 395 31.90 109.12 77.42
N PHE A 396 32.07 108.48 78.60
CA PHE A 396 31.93 106.99 78.68
C PHE A 396 30.49 106.47 78.46
N ALA A 397 29.50 107.24 78.88
CA ALA A 397 28.11 106.87 78.59
C ALA A 397 27.77 106.85 77.10
N VAL A 398 28.30 107.85 76.30
CA VAL A 398 28.09 107.84 74.85
C VAL A 398 28.81 106.64 74.21
N VAL A 399 30.03 106.34 74.57
CA VAL A 399 30.77 105.15 74.07
C VAL A 399 30.07 103.87 74.45
N ALA A 400 29.62 103.75 75.71
CA ALA A 400 28.85 102.55 76.15
C ALA A 400 27.54 102.40 75.41
N ALA A 401 26.83 103.49 75.10
CA ALA A 401 25.58 103.41 74.30
C ALA A 401 25.89 102.98 72.87
N GLU A 402 27.02 103.50 72.24
CA GLU A 402 27.45 103.10 70.90
C GLU A 402 27.87 101.62 70.85
N VAL A 403 28.71 101.17 71.85
CA VAL A 403 29.07 99.74 71.91
C VAL A 403 27.86 98.87 72.16
N ARG A 404 26.83 99.28 72.92
CA ARG A 404 25.59 98.58 73.08
C ARG A 404 24.80 98.50 71.81
N ASN A 405 24.69 99.62 71.05
CA ASN A 405 24.07 99.63 69.75
C ASN A 405 24.79 98.72 68.77
N LEU A 406 26.10 98.73 68.74
CA LEU A 406 26.92 97.86 67.91
C LEU A 406 26.68 96.34 68.29
N ALA A 407 26.65 96.05 69.59
CA ALA A 407 26.34 94.70 70.08
C ALA A 407 24.91 94.21 69.67
N HIS A 408 23.91 95.09 69.75
CA HIS A 408 22.53 94.77 69.27
C HIS A 408 22.56 94.55 67.75
N ARG A 409 23.28 95.37 66.95
CA ARG A 409 23.36 95.17 65.51
C ARG A 409 24.13 93.90 65.21
N SER A 410 25.19 93.54 65.92
CA SER A 410 25.92 92.30 65.74
C SER A 410 25.04 91.05 66.08
N ALA A 411 24.27 91.10 67.20
CA ALA A 411 23.34 90.03 67.51
C ALA A 411 22.20 89.85 66.43
N ALA A 412 21.65 90.97 65.96
CA ALA A 412 20.66 90.91 64.84
C ALA A 412 21.23 90.30 63.57
N ALA A 413 22.45 90.75 63.17
CA ALA A 413 23.18 90.20 62.03
C ALA A 413 23.51 88.67 62.23
N ALA A 414 23.95 88.29 63.45
CA ALA A 414 24.23 86.92 63.78
C ALA A 414 22.93 86.05 63.69
N LYS A 415 21.81 86.55 64.15
CA LYS A 415 20.54 85.86 64.05
C LYS A 415 20.06 85.68 62.64
N GLU A 416 20.24 86.74 61.80
CA GLU A 416 19.92 86.68 60.38
C GLU A 416 20.83 85.66 59.67
N ILE A 417 22.15 85.66 59.90
CA ILE A 417 23.09 84.69 59.32
C ILE A 417 22.74 83.29 59.81
N LYS A 418 22.35 83.10 61.08
CA LYS A 418 21.93 81.80 61.60
C LYS A 418 20.73 81.27 60.86
N GLY A 419 19.73 82.14 60.53
CA GLY A 419 18.60 81.75 59.73
C GLY A 419 19.02 81.29 58.31
N LEU A 420 19.89 82.08 57.65
CA LEU A 420 20.43 81.75 56.31
C LEU A 420 21.20 80.43 56.31
N ILE A 421 22.00 80.20 57.37
CA ILE A 421 22.72 78.91 57.51
C ILE A 421 21.78 77.75 57.77
N SER A 422 20.75 77.92 58.65
CA SER A 422 19.73 76.90 58.88
C SER A 422 19.01 76.48 57.59
N ASP A 423 18.60 77.51 56.81
CA ASP A 423 17.93 77.24 55.48
C ASP A 423 18.89 76.54 54.54
N SER A 424 20.25 76.90 54.60
CA SER A 424 21.27 76.29 53.75
C SER A 424 21.47 74.79 54.14
N VAL A 425 21.48 74.45 55.42
CA VAL A 425 21.58 73.07 55.94
C VAL A 425 20.38 72.26 55.48
N GLU A 426 19.15 72.78 55.64
CA GLU A 426 17.93 72.11 55.19
C GLU A 426 17.94 71.81 53.67
N ARG A 427 18.35 72.76 52.84
CA ARG A 427 18.48 72.59 51.42
C ARG A 427 19.55 71.58 51.03
N VAL A 428 20.68 71.54 51.78
CA VAL A 428 21.73 70.53 51.55
C VAL A 428 21.29 69.17 51.97
N GLU A 429 20.57 69.03 53.10
CA GLU A 429 20.02 67.74 53.53
C GLU A 429 18.98 67.21 52.50
N ALA A 430 18.09 68.07 52.00
CA ALA A 430 17.20 67.69 50.89
C ALA A 430 18.00 67.25 49.64
N GLY A 431 19.13 67.96 49.36
CA GLY A 431 20.00 67.59 48.23
C GLY A 431 20.66 66.20 48.43
N VAL A 432 21.06 65.86 49.63
CA VAL A 432 21.63 64.53 49.97
C VAL A 432 20.59 63.44 49.69
N VAL A 433 19.33 63.65 50.06
CA VAL A 433 18.26 62.66 49.79
C VAL A 433 18.07 62.43 48.30
N PHE A 434 18.08 63.50 47.47
CA PHE A 434 18.02 63.36 46.02
C PHE A 434 19.23 62.64 45.43
N VAL A 435 20.44 62.89 45.91
CA VAL A 435 21.66 62.24 45.46
C VAL A 435 21.65 60.76 45.87
N ASP A 436 21.18 60.40 47.08
CA ASP A 436 21.05 59.00 47.51
C ASP A 436 20.02 58.25 46.65
N GLN A 437 18.90 58.90 46.34
CA GLN A 437 17.89 58.30 45.46
C GLN A 437 18.45 58.08 44.02
N ALA A 438 19.23 59.03 43.49
CA ALA A 438 19.90 58.89 42.20
C ALA A 438 20.93 57.72 42.24
N GLY A 439 21.66 57.54 43.36
CA GLY A 439 22.56 56.41 43.55
C GLY A 439 21.86 55.04 43.54
N THR A 440 20.72 54.98 44.21
CA THR A 440 19.87 53.76 44.21
C THR A 440 19.40 53.46 42.77
N THR A 441 18.92 54.46 42.04
CA THR A 441 18.46 54.30 40.66
C THR A 441 19.61 53.81 39.75
N MET A 442 20.86 54.34 39.92
CA MET A 442 22.03 53.85 39.17
C MET A 442 22.34 52.37 39.46
N THR A 443 22.17 51.93 40.70
CA THR A 443 22.34 50.53 41.07
C THR A 443 21.29 49.60 40.42
N GLU A 444 20.03 50.05 40.36
CA GLU A 444 18.95 49.35 39.68
C GLU A 444 19.18 49.27 38.17
N ILE A 445 19.69 50.36 37.56
CA ILE A 445 20.06 50.36 36.13
C ILE A 445 21.18 49.31 35.86
N VAL A 446 22.24 49.29 36.68
CA VAL A 446 23.33 48.31 36.52
C VAL A 446 22.81 46.87 36.64
N SER A 447 21.90 46.61 37.59
CA SER A 447 21.25 45.29 37.77
C SER A 447 20.42 44.91 36.55
N SER A 448 19.60 45.84 36.03
CA SER A 448 18.76 45.62 34.83
C SER A 448 19.60 45.38 33.57
N VAL A 449 20.67 46.12 33.40
CA VAL A 449 21.63 45.95 32.30
C VAL A 449 22.29 44.58 32.37
N ARG A 450 22.62 44.07 33.56
CA ARG A 450 23.18 42.73 33.75
C ARG A 450 22.17 41.63 33.30
N SER A 451 20.91 41.77 33.68
CA SER A 451 19.87 40.83 33.22
C SER A 451 19.72 40.82 31.69
N VAL A 452 19.83 41.98 31.02
CA VAL A 452 19.81 42.04 29.55
C VAL A 452 21.06 41.34 28.95
N THR A 453 22.23 41.43 29.59
CA THR A 453 23.44 40.72 29.17
C THR A 453 23.23 39.21 29.18
N ASP A 454 22.62 38.69 30.26
CA ASP A 454 22.32 37.26 30.39
C ASP A 454 21.34 36.78 29.31
N ILE A 455 20.28 37.55 29.04
CA ILE A 455 19.31 37.24 27.94
C ILE A 455 20.01 37.25 26.57
N MET A 456 20.88 38.21 26.30
CA MET A 456 21.61 38.25 25.03
C MET A 456 22.55 37.05 24.86
N ALA A 457 23.16 36.56 25.93
CA ALA A 457 23.97 35.35 25.92
C ALA A 457 23.11 34.10 25.62
N GLU A 458 21.94 33.98 26.22
CA GLU A 458 21.01 32.91 25.94
C GLU A 458 20.51 32.93 24.49
N ILE A 459 20.13 34.11 23.94
CA ILE A 459 19.75 34.26 22.53
C ILE A 459 20.88 33.85 21.59
N SER A 460 22.10 34.23 21.87
CA SER A 460 23.26 33.86 21.06
C SER A 460 23.53 32.36 21.09
N ALA A 461 23.40 31.71 22.25
CA ALA A 461 23.53 30.26 22.39
C ALA A 461 22.40 29.52 21.67
N ALA A 462 21.17 29.92 21.87
CA ALA A 462 20.01 29.34 21.19
C ALA A 462 20.08 29.49 19.66
N SER A 463 20.54 30.67 19.18
CA SER A 463 20.73 30.87 17.73
C SER A 463 21.84 29.98 17.15
N THR A 464 22.87 29.68 17.92
CA THR A 464 23.93 28.74 17.51
C THR A 464 23.40 27.32 17.42
N GLU A 465 22.57 26.88 18.40
CA GLU A 465 21.93 25.59 18.40
C GLU A 465 20.92 25.46 17.24
N GLN A 466 20.12 26.51 16.98
CA GLN A 466 19.23 26.58 15.84
C GLN A 466 19.97 26.46 14.51
N SER A 467 21.11 27.12 14.35
CA SER A 467 21.95 26.99 13.15
C SER A 467 22.40 25.57 12.92
N SER A 468 22.83 24.86 13.97
CA SER A 468 23.18 23.44 13.87
C SER A 468 21.96 22.54 13.53
N GLY A 469 20.82 22.85 14.09
CA GLY A 469 19.55 22.16 13.74
C GLY A 469 19.15 22.37 12.29
N ILE A 470 19.32 23.60 11.77
CA ILE A 470 19.03 23.92 10.36
C ILE A 470 19.99 23.16 9.43
N ASP A 471 21.27 23.05 9.77
CA ASP A 471 22.23 22.25 9.00
C ASP A 471 21.84 20.78 8.93
N GLN A 472 21.33 20.19 10.03
CA GLN A 472 20.82 18.81 10.02
C GLN A 472 19.57 18.65 9.15
N VAL A 473 18.65 19.62 9.19
CA VAL A 473 17.46 19.60 8.31
C VAL A 473 17.87 19.73 6.85
N ASN A 474 18.86 20.58 6.54
CA ASN A 474 19.37 20.73 5.18
C ASN A 474 19.99 19.43 4.64
N HIS A 475 20.72 18.69 5.46
CA HIS A 475 21.18 17.34 5.11
C HIS A 475 20.01 16.40 4.81
N ALA A 476 18.95 16.40 5.64
CA ALA A 476 17.79 15.56 5.41
C ALA A 476 17.02 15.94 4.14
N VAL A 477 16.94 17.23 3.79
CA VAL A 477 16.34 17.70 2.53
C VAL A 477 17.15 17.21 1.33
N ASN A 478 18.48 17.25 1.39
CA ASN A 478 19.34 16.71 0.34
C ASN A 478 19.17 15.18 0.16
N ASP A 479 19.06 14.43 1.26
CA ASP A 479 18.78 12.99 1.20
C ASP A 479 17.41 12.70 0.56
N MET A 480 16.39 13.53 0.88
CA MET A 480 15.07 13.44 0.26
C MET A 480 15.10 13.79 -1.25
N ASP A 481 15.93 14.74 -1.67
CA ASP A 481 16.13 15.06 -3.09
C ASP A 481 16.74 13.87 -3.83
N GLU A 482 17.78 13.23 -3.27
CA GLU A 482 18.37 12.01 -3.85
C GLU A 482 17.33 10.88 -4.01
N VAL A 483 16.47 10.66 -2.99
CA VAL A 483 15.38 9.68 -3.06
C VAL A 483 14.36 10.06 -4.13
N THR A 484 14.03 11.35 -4.25
CA THR A 484 13.07 11.85 -5.24
C THR A 484 13.60 11.67 -6.66
N GLN A 485 14.86 11.96 -6.93
CA GLN A 485 15.52 11.70 -8.21
C GLN A 485 15.59 10.20 -8.52
N ARG A 486 15.87 9.36 -7.52
CA ARG A 486 15.84 7.90 -7.67
C ARG A 486 14.44 7.39 -7.97
N ASN A 487 13.39 7.96 -7.35
CA ASN A 487 12.00 7.63 -7.67
C ASN A 487 11.65 8.00 -9.11
N ALA A 488 12.09 9.15 -9.61
CA ALA A 488 11.90 9.55 -10.99
C ALA A 488 12.54 8.55 -11.98
N ALA A 489 13.77 8.10 -11.71
CA ALA A 489 14.42 7.07 -12.52
C ALA A 489 13.69 5.73 -12.47
N LEU A 490 13.19 5.30 -11.29
CA LEU A 490 12.39 4.09 -11.14
C LEU A 490 11.04 4.17 -11.88
N VAL A 491 10.42 5.35 -11.93
CA VAL A 491 9.21 5.60 -12.71
C VAL A 491 9.47 5.39 -14.19
N GLU A 492 10.56 5.92 -14.73
CA GLU A 492 10.92 5.70 -16.14
C GLU A 492 11.20 4.22 -16.44
N GLU A 493 11.97 3.53 -15.59
CA GLU A 493 12.26 2.10 -15.75
C GLU A 493 10.98 1.25 -15.69
N SER A 494 10.08 1.54 -14.74
CA SER A 494 8.80 0.86 -14.59
C SER A 494 7.87 1.09 -15.78
N ALA A 495 7.86 2.30 -16.35
CA ALA A 495 7.12 2.61 -17.57
C ALA A 495 7.64 1.81 -18.75
N ALA A 496 8.95 1.76 -18.93
CA ALA A 496 9.58 0.98 -20.00
C ALA A 496 9.31 -0.53 -19.87
N ALA A 497 9.36 -1.07 -18.64
CA ALA A 497 9.05 -2.46 -18.34
C ALA A 497 7.57 -2.79 -18.62
N ALA A 498 6.63 -1.92 -18.20
CA ALA A 498 5.20 -2.09 -18.48
C ALA A 498 4.91 -2.08 -19.99
N GLU A 499 5.55 -1.18 -20.73
CA GLU A 499 5.39 -1.13 -22.19
C GLU A 499 6.01 -2.34 -22.90
N ALA A 500 7.13 -2.88 -22.39
CA ALA A 500 7.70 -4.14 -22.87
C ALA A 500 6.75 -5.32 -22.62
N LEU A 501 6.23 -5.46 -21.42
CA LEU A 501 5.25 -6.49 -21.07
C LEU A 501 3.99 -6.41 -21.96
N LYS A 502 3.49 -5.21 -22.23
CA LYS A 502 2.36 -5.00 -23.13
C LYS A 502 2.64 -5.49 -24.55
N ARG A 503 3.83 -5.20 -25.07
CA ARG A 503 4.26 -5.71 -26.38
C ARG A 503 4.34 -7.23 -26.40
N ASP A 504 4.89 -7.85 -25.36
CA ASP A 504 5.02 -9.31 -25.25
C ASP A 504 3.64 -9.98 -25.20
N VAL A 505 2.68 -9.41 -24.45
CA VAL A 505 1.29 -9.90 -24.41
C VAL A 505 0.65 -9.81 -25.80
N LEU A 506 0.81 -8.69 -26.51
CA LEU A 506 0.28 -8.55 -27.87
C LEU A 506 0.93 -9.53 -28.87
N GLN A 507 2.21 -9.82 -28.70
CA GLN A 507 2.89 -10.83 -29.52
C GLN A 507 2.36 -12.25 -29.24
N LEU A 508 2.15 -12.60 -27.96
CA LEU A 508 1.53 -13.85 -27.57
C LEU A 508 0.10 -13.96 -28.09
N GLU A 509 -0.68 -12.88 -28.02
CA GLU A 509 -2.05 -12.83 -28.55
C GLU A 509 -2.08 -13.11 -30.05
N ARG A 510 -1.16 -12.51 -30.83
CA ARG A 510 -1.00 -12.79 -32.24
C ARG A 510 -0.61 -14.24 -32.52
N ALA A 511 0.31 -14.81 -31.75
CA ALA A 511 0.72 -16.21 -31.91
C ALA A 511 -0.44 -17.17 -31.62
N VAL A 512 -1.26 -16.89 -30.62
CA VAL A 512 -2.42 -17.72 -30.22
C VAL A 512 -3.63 -17.46 -31.13
N SER A 513 -3.72 -16.31 -31.80
CA SER A 513 -4.85 -15.97 -32.69
C SER A 513 -4.93 -16.87 -33.95
N VAL A 514 -3.82 -17.53 -34.32
CA VAL A 514 -3.81 -18.54 -35.36
C VAL A 514 -4.77 -19.69 -35.07
N PHE A 515 -5.00 -20.00 -33.78
CA PHE A 515 -5.92 -21.05 -33.36
C PHE A 515 -7.36 -20.52 -33.28
N LYS A 516 -8.20 -20.97 -34.21
CA LYS A 516 -9.63 -20.65 -34.24
C LYS A 516 -10.38 -21.54 -33.28
N LEU A 517 -10.94 -20.96 -32.22
CA LEU A 517 -11.83 -21.63 -31.27
C LEU A 517 -13.27 -21.52 -31.80
N GLY A 518 -14.05 -22.61 -31.80
CA GLY A 518 -15.45 -22.60 -32.30
C GLY A 518 -16.34 -21.62 -31.52
N ASN A 519 -17.36 -21.12 -32.19
CA ASN A 519 -18.28 -20.05 -31.81
C ASN A 519 -18.66 -19.97 -30.33
N GLY A 520 -18.23 -18.88 -29.71
CA GLY A 520 -18.62 -18.46 -28.37
C GLY A 520 -17.68 -17.41 -27.75
N ARG A 521 -16.39 -17.41 -28.12
CA ARG A 521 -15.41 -16.49 -27.54
C ARG A 521 -14.75 -15.52 -28.53
N ASP A 522 -14.80 -15.78 -29.84
CA ASP A 522 -14.19 -14.87 -30.83
C ASP A 522 -15.01 -13.58 -31.04
N VAL A 523 -16.28 -13.55 -30.66
CA VAL A 523 -17.16 -12.37 -30.81
C VAL A 523 -16.95 -11.32 -29.70
N ALA A 524 -16.33 -11.67 -28.58
CA ALA A 524 -16.11 -10.73 -27.47
C ALA A 524 -14.91 -9.79 -27.67
N LEU A 525 -14.02 -10.09 -28.62
CA LEU A 525 -12.84 -9.27 -28.89
C LEU A 525 -13.07 -8.15 -29.92
N GLU A 526 -14.15 -8.21 -30.69
CA GLU A 526 -14.44 -7.23 -31.74
C GLU A 526 -15.38 -6.09 -31.28
N GLN A 527 -15.97 -6.17 -30.08
CA GLN A 527 -16.93 -5.18 -29.57
C GLN A 527 -16.44 -4.31 -28.39
N GLN A 528 -15.17 -4.36 -28.01
CA GLN A 528 -14.61 -3.36 -27.08
C GLN A 528 -13.57 -2.48 -27.74
N GLN A 529 -13.91 -1.84 -28.84
CA GLN A 529 -13.34 -0.53 -29.13
C GLN A 529 -14.02 0.46 -28.18
N PRO A 530 -13.28 1.11 -27.29
CA PRO A 530 -13.86 2.22 -26.55
C PRO A 530 -14.15 3.32 -27.58
N VAL A 531 -15.41 3.57 -27.81
CA VAL A 531 -15.86 4.82 -28.43
C VAL A 531 -15.46 5.93 -27.46
N VAL A 532 -14.24 6.40 -27.60
CA VAL A 532 -13.82 7.68 -27.03
C VAL A 532 -14.51 8.74 -27.86
N GLN A 533 -15.75 9.04 -27.52
CA GLN A 533 -16.32 10.34 -27.84
C GLN A 533 -15.61 11.36 -26.95
N ALA A 534 -14.51 11.87 -27.48
CA ALA A 534 -13.91 13.11 -27.01
C ALA A 534 -14.92 14.22 -27.21
N LYS A 535 -15.71 14.50 -26.19
CA LYS A 535 -16.36 15.79 -26.06
C LYS A 535 -15.27 16.78 -25.64
N VAL A 536 -14.64 17.36 -26.64
CA VAL A 536 -13.81 18.54 -26.50
C VAL A 536 -14.74 19.66 -26.06
N SER A 537 -14.79 19.90 -24.74
CA SER A 537 -15.34 21.14 -24.19
C SER A 537 -14.23 22.18 -24.29
N ALA A 538 -14.47 23.19 -25.10
CA ALA A 538 -13.59 24.34 -25.26
C ALA A 538 -13.26 25.00 -23.92
N PRO A 539 -12.02 25.55 -23.74
CA PRO A 539 -11.69 26.31 -22.54
C PRO A 539 -12.45 27.64 -22.53
N VAL A 540 -13.30 27.80 -21.53
CA VAL A 540 -13.88 29.09 -21.20
C VAL A 540 -12.78 29.95 -20.60
N SER A 541 -12.27 30.90 -21.42
CA SER A 541 -11.48 32.03 -20.99
C SER A 541 -12.38 32.97 -20.19
N SER A 542 -12.21 33.04 -18.87
CA SER A 542 -12.68 34.16 -18.08
C SER A 542 -11.51 34.77 -17.29
N ARG A 543 -10.91 35.73 -17.95
CA ARG A 543 -10.00 36.72 -17.39
C ARG A 543 -10.87 37.75 -16.68
N ALA A 544 -11.01 37.66 -15.37
CA ALA A 544 -11.53 38.73 -14.52
C ALA A 544 -10.36 39.19 -13.64
N ALA A 545 -9.80 40.34 -14.04
CA ALA A 545 -8.89 41.12 -13.23
C ALA A 545 -9.67 41.69 -12.03
N VAL A 546 -9.26 41.30 -10.82
CA VAL A 546 -9.72 41.98 -9.60
C VAL A 546 -8.61 42.94 -9.20
N GLU A 547 -8.94 44.23 -9.40
CA GLU A 547 -8.22 45.41 -8.96
C GLU A 547 -8.30 45.52 -7.44
N VAL A 548 -7.18 45.34 -6.76
CA VAL A 548 -7.08 45.52 -5.30
C VAL A 548 -6.72 46.98 -5.04
N LYS A 549 -7.66 47.78 -4.56
CA LYS A 549 -7.41 49.10 -3.94
C LYS A 549 -6.96 48.89 -2.48
N PRO A 550 -5.96 49.61 -2.00
CA PRO A 550 -5.58 49.61 -0.59
C PRO A 550 -6.52 50.55 0.20
N SER A 551 -7.13 50.09 1.27
CA SER A 551 -7.81 50.93 2.25
C SER A 551 -7.06 50.88 3.58
N ALA A 552 -6.81 52.09 4.08
CA ALA A 552 -6.09 52.41 5.29
C ALA A 552 -6.92 52.19 6.57
N SER A 553 -6.18 51.85 7.61
CA SER A 553 -6.36 52.20 9.03
C SER A 553 -7.74 52.21 9.67
N ALA A 554 -7.91 51.43 10.72
CA ALA A 554 -8.38 51.95 12.03
C ALA A 554 -8.05 50.99 13.18
N THR A 555 -7.32 51.52 14.10
CA THR A 555 -7.11 51.13 15.50
C THR A 555 -8.40 50.78 16.25
N SER A 556 -8.39 49.69 17.01
CA SER A 556 -8.91 49.64 18.40
C SER A 556 -8.68 48.26 19.05
N SER A 557 -7.91 48.25 20.14
CA SER A 557 -7.92 47.28 21.26
C SER A 557 -8.88 47.81 22.32
N PRO A 558 -9.24 47.14 23.40
CA PRO A 558 -9.14 45.74 23.82
C PRO A 558 -10.45 45.17 24.43
N ALA A 559 -10.54 43.92 24.65
CA ALA A 559 -11.23 43.39 25.85
C ALA A 559 -10.85 41.92 26.12
N ALA A 560 -10.42 41.68 27.32
CA ALA A 560 -10.15 40.40 27.93
C ALA A 560 -11.42 39.55 28.03
N ASN A 561 -11.28 38.25 27.87
CA ASN A 561 -12.16 37.29 28.55
C ASN A 561 -11.43 35.99 28.88
N ASP A 562 -11.40 35.73 30.19
CA ASP A 562 -10.98 34.52 30.84
C ASP A 562 -11.78 33.30 30.37
N ALA A 563 -11.07 32.22 29.97
CA ALA A 563 -11.64 30.89 29.94
C ALA A 563 -10.63 29.88 30.48
N LYS A 564 -10.92 29.41 31.68
CA LYS A 564 -10.28 28.30 32.39
C LYS A 564 -10.32 27.04 31.52
N ILE A 565 -9.17 26.48 31.14
CA ILE A 565 -9.04 25.11 30.64
C ILE A 565 -8.52 24.23 31.76
N LYS A 566 -9.36 23.28 32.15
CA LYS A 566 -9.02 22.19 33.06
C LYS A 566 -8.14 21.18 32.34
N THR A 567 -6.92 21.02 32.77
CA THR A 567 -6.05 19.89 32.45
C THR A 567 -6.54 18.62 33.10
N LYS A 568 -6.83 17.59 32.31
CA LYS A 568 -7.14 16.23 32.77
C LYS A 568 -5.90 15.37 32.44
N GLU A 569 -5.15 15.05 33.47
CA GLU A 569 -4.10 14.03 33.45
C GLU A 569 -4.71 12.67 33.12
N THR A 570 -4.18 12.01 32.07
CA THR A 570 -4.43 10.59 31.84
C THR A 570 -3.08 9.89 31.78
N ALA A 571 -2.81 9.12 32.81
CA ALA A 571 -1.63 8.27 32.92
C ALA A 571 -1.68 7.15 31.87
N THR A 572 -0.68 7.06 31.01
CA THR A 572 -0.48 5.93 30.10
C THR A 572 0.53 4.98 30.73
N GLN A 573 0.05 3.79 31.11
CA GLN A 573 0.87 2.66 31.53
C GLN A 573 1.68 2.12 30.36
N ALA A 574 2.97 1.97 30.55
CA ALA A 574 3.89 1.28 29.65
C ALA A 574 3.69 -0.23 29.77
N ALA A 575 3.46 -0.93 28.63
CA ALA A 575 3.48 -2.39 28.52
C ALA A 575 4.92 -2.89 28.29
N PRO A 576 5.31 -4.07 28.82
CA PRO A 576 6.67 -4.56 28.74
C PRO A 576 6.98 -5.24 27.41
N ALA A 577 8.23 -5.10 26.96
CA ALA A 577 8.82 -5.68 25.77
C ALA A 577 8.72 -7.22 25.75
N SER A 578 8.17 -7.76 24.65
CA SER A 578 8.13 -9.19 24.30
C SER A 578 9.48 -9.63 23.73
N LYS A 579 10.07 -10.65 24.34
CA LYS A 579 11.30 -11.31 23.89
C LYS A 579 11.03 -12.16 22.64
N SER A 580 11.87 -11.95 21.61
CA SER A 580 12.02 -12.77 20.43
C SER A 580 12.19 -14.25 20.78
N ALA A 581 11.30 -15.12 20.27
CA ALA A 581 11.42 -16.57 20.31
C ALA A 581 11.91 -17.09 18.95
N LEU A 582 12.97 -17.91 18.98
CA LEU A 582 13.57 -18.66 17.88
C LEU A 582 12.57 -19.68 17.28
N PRO A 583 12.67 -20.04 15.97
CA PRO A 583 11.73 -20.96 15.35
C PRO A 583 11.92 -22.39 15.84
N ARG A 584 10.81 -22.98 16.26
CA ARG A 584 10.70 -24.38 16.69
C ARG A 584 10.69 -25.28 15.45
N LYS A 585 11.63 -26.23 15.40
CA LYS A 585 11.75 -27.31 14.42
C LYS A 585 10.49 -28.18 14.47
N VAL A 586 9.68 -28.17 13.40
CA VAL A 586 8.54 -29.07 13.24
C VAL A 586 9.05 -30.44 12.84
N ILE A 587 8.87 -31.41 13.73
CA ILE A 587 9.06 -32.84 13.44
C ILE A 587 7.77 -33.30 12.76
N GLY A 588 7.87 -33.68 11.49
CA GLY A 588 6.78 -34.33 10.75
C GLY A 588 6.56 -35.77 11.26
N PRO A 589 5.32 -36.28 11.24
CA PRO A 589 5.05 -37.66 11.59
C PRO A 589 5.54 -38.61 10.50
N ASP A 590 6.20 -39.64 10.95
CA ASP A 590 6.66 -40.81 10.20
C ASP A 590 5.42 -41.58 9.68
N LEU A 591 5.19 -41.58 8.37
CA LEU A 591 4.12 -42.33 7.73
C LEU A 591 4.64 -43.69 7.33
N SER A 592 4.32 -44.70 8.14
CA SER A 592 4.47 -46.12 7.83
C SER A 592 3.60 -46.53 6.64
N SER A 593 4.09 -47.53 5.90
CA SER A 593 3.77 -47.93 4.53
C SER A 593 2.47 -48.71 4.32
N ASP A 594 1.40 -48.54 5.12
CA ASP A 594 0.24 -49.46 5.06
C ASP A 594 -1.11 -48.84 4.65
N GLU A 595 -1.14 -47.65 4.03
CA GLU A 595 -2.40 -47.01 3.57
C GLU A 595 -2.68 -47.12 2.05
N TRP A 596 -2.26 -48.14 1.36
CA TRP A 596 -2.39 -48.25 -0.10
C TRP A 596 -3.61 -49.05 -0.59
N GLU A 597 -4.54 -49.47 0.26
CA GLU A 597 -5.72 -50.28 -0.13
C GLU A 597 -7.06 -49.52 -0.26
N GLU A 598 -7.15 -48.22 -0.11
CA GLU A 598 -8.42 -47.45 -0.29
C GLU A 598 -8.32 -46.38 -1.37
N PHE A 599 -8.27 -46.79 -2.64
CA PHE A 599 -8.55 -45.93 -3.78
C PHE A 599 -9.80 -46.33 -4.52
#